data_e92df8c93346833be3a04526d87d05ae
#
_entry.id   e92df8c93346833be3a04526d87d05ae
#
_cell.length_a   1.000
_cell.length_b   1.000
_cell.length_c   1.000
_cell.angle_alpha   90.00
_cell.angle_beta   90.00
_cell.angle_gamma   90.00
#
_symmetry.space_group_name_H-M   'P 1'
#
loop_
_entity.id
_entity.type
_entity.pdbx_description
1 polymer ?
#
loop_
_entity_poly.entity_id
_entity_poly.type
_entity_poly.pdbx_seq_one_letter_code
_entity_poly.pdbx_strand_id
1 'polypeptide(L)'
;MKNSNSKLDAALQDAAHKAGLSSLIEQKGWDYRCGENGNQLSGGEKQRVALARSILQGTDVLFFDEVTSALDAKTGHQIMETIQNMTGQTRIVITHDIYPDLMDSFDAVLVLKDGQLAEAGTFTDLMAKQSVCYHLVNKSIS
;
A
#
# COMPACT_ATOMS: atom_id res chain seq x y z
N MET A 1 13.91 30.84 10.56
CA MET A 1 12.83 29.94 10.98
C MET A 1 11.70 29.71 9.95
N LYS A 2 11.63 30.41 8.82
CA LYS A 2 10.58 30.20 7.79
C LYS A 2 10.81 29.00 6.85
N ASN A 3 12.04 28.48 6.73
CA ASN A 3 12.36 27.42 5.74
C ASN A 3 12.03 25.98 6.21
N SER A 4 11.91 25.73 7.51
CA SER A 4 11.59 24.38 8.00
C SER A 4 10.10 24.04 7.86
N ASN A 5 9.21 25.02 8.07
CA ASN A 5 7.77 24.83 7.90
C ASN A 5 7.41 24.57 6.43
N SER A 6 7.99 25.31 5.49
CA SER A 6 7.69 25.12 4.06
C SER A 6 8.11 23.77 3.51
N LYS A 7 9.23 23.20 3.99
CA LYS A 7 9.66 21.84 3.63
C LYS A 7 8.78 20.76 4.25
N LEU A 8 8.36 20.94 5.50
CA LEU A 8 7.43 20.04 6.18
C LEU A 8 6.05 20.06 5.51
N ASP A 9 5.57 21.26 5.15
CA ASP A 9 4.29 21.42 4.44
C ASP A 9 4.34 20.74 3.07
N ALA A 10 5.43 20.86 2.32
CA ALA A 10 5.60 20.20 1.04
C ALA A 10 5.66 18.66 1.17
N ALA A 11 6.38 18.14 2.17
CA ALA A 11 6.45 16.71 2.43
C ALA A 11 5.09 16.14 2.87
N LEU A 12 4.34 16.89 3.67
CA LEU A 12 3.00 16.51 4.10
C LEU A 12 2.02 16.44 2.91
N GLN A 13 2.07 17.44 2.01
CA GLN A 13 1.25 17.46 0.81
C GLN A 13 1.60 16.31 -0.14
N ASP A 14 2.89 16.03 -0.35
CA ASP A 14 3.35 14.93 -1.19
C ASP A 14 2.90 13.56 -0.63
N ALA A 15 3.09 13.34 0.68
CA ALA A 15 2.66 12.11 1.33
C ALA A 15 1.13 11.92 1.26
N ALA A 16 0.37 12.97 1.48
CA ALA A 16 -1.09 12.93 1.38
C ALA A 16 -1.56 12.64 -0.05
N HIS A 17 -0.92 13.26 -1.04
CA HIS A 17 -1.21 13.02 -2.46
C HIS A 17 -0.90 11.57 -2.85
N LYS A 18 0.30 11.06 -2.51
CA LYS A 18 0.71 9.68 -2.76
C LYS A 18 -0.22 8.66 -2.10
N ALA A 19 -0.70 8.96 -0.90
CA ALA A 19 -1.65 8.11 -0.19
C ALA A 19 -3.11 8.25 -0.67
N GLY A 20 -3.39 9.05 -1.71
CA GLY A 20 -4.73 9.22 -2.26
C GLY A 20 -5.70 9.99 -1.34
N LEU A 21 -5.19 10.91 -0.52
CA LEU A 21 -5.99 11.74 0.41
C LEU A 21 -6.44 13.07 -0.17
N SER A 22 -6.06 13.42 -1.41
CA SER A 22 -6.34 14.73 -2.01
C SER A 22 -7.82 15.10 -1.95
N SER A 23 -8.72 14.20 -2.38
CA SER A 23 -10.15 14.47 -2.38
C SER A 23 -10.75 14.64 -0.98
N LEU A 24 -10.25 13.89 0.00
CA LEU A 24 -10.68 14.03 1.40
C LEU A 24 -10.27 15.41 1.95
N ILE A 25 -9.04 15.83 1.65
CA ILE A 25 -8.50 17.11 2.10
C ILE A 25 -9.20 18.28 1.42
N GLU A 26 -9.52 18.16 0.12
CA GLU A 26 -10.30 19.17 -0.61
C GLU A 26 -11.71 19.35 -0.03
N GLN A 27 -12.35 18.26 0.39
CA GLN A 27 -13.71 18.30 0.94
C GLN A 27 -13.78 18.76 2.39
N LYS A 28 -12.82 18.34 3.22
CA LYS A 28 -12.88 18.50 4.68
C LYS A 28 -11.82 19.43 5.26
N GLY A 29 -10.80 19.76 4.48
CA GLY A 29 -9.67 20.58 4.92
C GLY A 29 -8.61 19.82 5.73
N TRP A 30 -7.44 20.41 5.87
CA TRP A 30 -6.32 19.86 6.64
C TRP A 30 -6.59 19.75 8.15
N ASP A 31 -7.40 20.66 8.69
CA ASP A 31 -7.73 20.74 10.12
C ASP A 31 -8.92 19.85 10.50
N TYR A 32 -9.37 18.97 9.57
CA TYR A 32 -10.48 18.08 9.84
C TYR A 32 -10.18 17.13 11.00
N ARG A 33 -11.06 17.18 12.00
CA ARG A 33 -10.94 16.30 13.17
C ARG A 33 -11.51 14.92 12.85
N CYS A 34 -10.62 13.93 12.73
CA CYS A 34 -10.99 12.56 12.38
C CYS A 34 -11.75 11.81 13.50
N GLY A 35 -11.94 12.43 14.66
CA GLY A 35 -12.57 11.82 15.82
C GLY A 35 -11.63 10.87 16.58
N GLU A 36 -12.12 10.35 17.72
CA GLU A 36 -11.37 9.39 18.52
C GLU A 36 -11.11 8.11 17.72
N ASN A 37 -9.85 7.69 17.64
CA ASN A 37 -9.41 6.55 16.83
C ASN A 37 -9.84 6.63 15.35
N GLY A 38 -10.04 7.84 14.82
CA GLY A 38 -10.45 8.05 13.44
C GLY A 38 -11.87 7.58 13.15
N ASN A 39 -12.78 7.59 14.15
CA ASN A 39 -14.15 7.07 13.98
C ASN A 39 -15.02 7.84 12.98
N GLN A 40 -14.56 9.03 12.56
CA GLN A 40 -15.22 9.84 11.51
C GLN A 40 -14.67 9.58 10.11
N LEU A 41 -13.73 8.64 9.97
CA LEU A 41 -13.16 8.19 8.71
C LEU A 41 -13.72 6.80 8.34
N SER A 42 -13.92 6.57 7.05
CA SER A 42 -14.15 5.23 6.51
C SER A 42 -12.92 4.33 6.71
N GLY A 43 -13.07 3.02 6.57
CA GLY A 43 -11.95 2.09 6.65
C GLY A 43 -10.83 2.42 5.67
N GLY A 44 -11.19 2.71 4.41
CA GLY A 44 -10.22 3.09 3.39
C GLY A 44 -9.54 4.45 3.65
N GLU A 45 -10.26 5.44 4.20
CA GLU A 45 -9.65 6.72 4.60
C GLU A 45 -8.65 6.53 5.73
N LYS A 46 -8.95 5.66 6.72
CA LYS A 46 -8.02 5.30 7.80
C LYS A 46 -6.74 4.66 7.25
N GLN A 47 -6.87 3.71 6.32
CA GLN A 47 -5.73 3.05 5.69
C GLN A 47 -4.86 4.04 4.92
N ARG A 48 -5.48 4.96 4.15
CA ARG A 48 -4.74 6.01 3.44
C ARG A 48 -4.04 7.00 4.38
N VAL A 49 -4.66 7.35 5.50
CA VAL A 49 -3.98 8.17 6.53
C VAL A 49 -2.80 7.44 7.14
N ALA A 50 -2.93 6.14 7.43
CA ALA A 50 -1.82 5.33 7.93
C ALA A 50 -0.68 5.25 6.90
N LEU A 51 -0.99 5.06 5.62
CA LEU A 51 -0.01 5.06 4.53
C LEU A 51 0.72 6.41 4.43
N ALA A 52 -0.01 7.54 4.47
CA ALA A 52 0.60 8.87 4.45
C ALA A 52 1.58 9.08 5.63
N ARG A 53 1.23 8.60 6.81
CA ARG A 53 2.11 8.64 7.99
C ARG A 53 3.38 7.80 7.76
N SER A 54 3.26 6.60 7.21
CA SER A 54 4.41 5.73 6.90
C SER A 54 5.36 6.39 5.89
N ILE A 55 4.81 7.05 4.86
CA ILE A 55 5.58 7.81 3.88
C ILE A 55 6.37 8.95 4.56
N LEU A 56 5.72 9.70 5.46
CA LEU A 56 6.34 10.82 6.17
C LEU A 56 7.42 10.39 7.16
N GLN A 57 7.29 9.22 7.78
CA GLN A 57 8.26 8.74 8.77
C GLN A 57 9.61 8.42 8.17
N GLY A 58 9.68 8.09 6.87
CA GLY A 58 10.92 7.82 6.15
C GLY A 58 11.74 6.67 6.74
N THR A 59 11.07 5.62 7.26
CA THR A 59 11.73 4.44 7.84
C THR A 59 12.35 3.58 6.74
N ASP A 60 13.47 2.90 7.05
CA ASP A 60 14.18 2.04 6.10
C ASP A 60 13.39 0.79 5.71
N VAL A 61 12.49 0.33 6.59
CA VAL A 61 11.64 -0.84 6.39
C VAL A 61 10.19 -0.50 6.65
N LEU A 62 9.33 -0.85 5.72
CA LEU A 62 7.88 -0.66 5.80
C LEU A 62 7.17 -2.01 5.70
N PHE A 63 6.24 -2.23 6.62
CA PHE A 63 5.32 -3.35 6.60
C PHE A 63 3.92 -2.88 6.23
N PHE A 64 3.34 -3.48 5.21
CA PHE A 64 1.97 -3.25 4.76
C PHE A 64 1.18 -4.57 4.92
N ASP A 65 0.31 -4.60 5.91
CA ASP A 65 -0.51 -5.76 6.21
C ASP A 65 -1.95 -5.48 5.73
N GLU A 66 -2.35 -6.17 4.65
CA GLU A 66 -3.67 -6.07 4.02
C GLU A 66 -4.14 -4.62 3.76
N VAL A 67 -3.23 -3.75 3.34
CA VAL A 67 -3.49 -2.31 3.18
C VAL A 67 -4.58 -1.97 2.13
N THR A 68 -4.95 -2.93 1.29
CA THR A 68 -5.98 -2.78 0.25
C THR A 68 -7.32 -3.40 0.61
N SER A 69 -7.42 -4.19 1.69
CA SER A 69 -8.59 -5.02 2.02
C SER A 69 -9.92 -4.28 2.23
N ALA A 70 -9.89 -2.98 2.59
CA ALA A 70 -11.09 -2.16 2.78
C ALA A 70 -11.32 -1.18 1.62
N LEU A 71 -10.67 -1.37 0.47
CA LEU A 71 -10.71 -0.49 -0.68
C LEU A 71 -11.43 -1.16 -1.86
N ASP A 72 -12.03 -0.33 -2.73
CA ASP A 72 -12.43 -0.80 -4.04
C ASP A 72 -11.22 -1.15 -4.90
N ALA A 73 -11.39 -2.00 -5.90
CA ALA A 73 -10.29 -2.54 -6.72
C ALA A 73 -9.43 -1.44 -7.37
N LYS A 74 -10.03 -0.35 -7.84
CA LYS A 74 -9.31 0.76 -8.45
C LYS A 74 -8.43 1.49 -7.44
N THR A 75 -8.98 1.80 -6.28
CA THR A 75 -8.25 2.49 -5.20
C THR A 75 -7.17 1.57 -4.63
N GLY A 76 -7.45 0.28 -4.46
CA GLY A 76 -6.48 -0.72 -4.03
C GLY A 76 -5.28 -0.81 -4.98
N HIS A 77 -5.54 -0.85 -6.29
CA HIS A 77 -4.50 -0.84 -7.32
C HIS A 77 -3.62 0.43 -7.23
N GLN A 78 -4.22 1.61 -7.12
CA GLN A 78 -3.49 2.88 -6.98
C GLN A 78 -2.61 2.93 -5.72
N ILE A 79 -3.09 2.39 -4.61
CA ILE A 79 -2.31 2.30 -3.36
C ILE A 79 -1.13 1.34 -3.55
N MET A 80 -1.36 0.19 -4.17
CA MET A 80 -0.30 -0.77 -4.44
C MET A 80 0.76 -0.19 -5.38
N GLU A 81 0.36 0.49 -6.44
CA GLU A 81 1.26 1.22 -7.34
C GLU A 81 2.07 2.29 -6.58
N THR A 82 1.42 3.03 -5.67
CA THR A 82 2.13 3.99 -4.80
C THR A 82 3.20 3.32 -3.96
N ILE A 83 2.87 2.19 -3.31
CA ILE A 83 3.83 1.42 -2.50
C ILE A 83 5.00 0.94 -3.35
N GLN A 84 4.76 0.49 -4.56
CA GLN A 84 5.80 0.04 -5.48
C GLN A 84 6.74 1.15 -5.92
N ASN A 85 6.21 2.34 -6.14
CA ASN A 85 6.99 3.50 -6.58
C ASN A 85 7.79 4.16 -5.45
N MET A 86 7.66 3.72 -4.19
CA MET A 86 8.51 4.18 -3.10
C MET A 86 9.94 3.69 -3.32
N THR A 87 10.91 4.57 -3.21
CA THR A 87 12.33 4.27 -3.40
C THR A 87 13.12 4.43 -2.11
N GLY A 88 14.23 3.70 -1.98
CA GLY A 88 15.15 3.82 -0.83
C GLY A 88 14.66 3.11 0.44
N GLN A 89 13.64 2.26 0.35
CA GLN A 89 13.05 1.56 1.49
C GLN A 89 12.82 0.09 1.15
N THR A 90 13.01 -0.79 2.12
CA THR A 90 12.54 -2.18 2.03
C THR A 90 11.05 -2.23 2.32
N ARG A 91 10.27 -2.80 1.41
CA ARG A 91 8.81 -2.90 1.54
C ARG A 91 8.40 -4.36 1.61
N ILE A 92 7.69 -4.71 2.66
CA ILE A 92 7.11 -6.04 2.85
C ILE A 92 5.60 -5.87 2.80
N VAL A 93 4.96 -6.47 1.81
CA VAL A 93 3.52 -6.37 1.59
C VAL A 93 2.90 -7.74 1.82
N ILE A 94 1.95 -7.79 2.74
CA ILE A 94 1.12 -8.96 2.99
C ILE A 94 -0.25 -8.66 2.40
N THR A 95 -0.68 -9.45 1.44
CA THR A 95 -1.95 -9.24 0.75
C THR A 95 -2.50 -10.54 0.19
N HIS A 96 -3.81 -10.63 0.06
CA HIS A 96 -4.51 -11.61 -0.75
C HIS A 96 -5.08 -10.99 -2.03
N ASP A 97 -5.03 -9.67 -2.16
CA ASP A 97 -5.37 -8.95 -3.38
C ASP A 97 -4.19 -8.97 -4.34
N ILE A 98 -4.32 -9.65 -5.44
CA ILE A 98 -3.25 -9.82 -6.42
C ILE A 98 -3.54 -8.93 -7.63
N TYR A 99 -2.60 -8.06 -7.95
CA TYR A 99 -2.60 -7.21 -9.14
C TYR A 99 -1.49 -7.69 -10.09
N PRO A 100 -1.80 -8.59 -11.05
CA PRO A 100 -0.77 -9.28 -11.83
C PRO A 100 0.17 -8.35 -12.58
N ASP A 101 -0.34 -7.22 -13.07
CA ASP A 101 0.42 -6.17 -13.76
C ASP A 101 1.45 -5.46 -12.88
N LEU A 102 1.28 -5.53 -11.56
CA LEU A 102 2.19 -4.93 -10.60
C LEU A 102 3.17 -5.95 -9.98
N MET A 103 2.91 -7.24 -10.09
CA MET A 103 3.67 -8.28 -9.36
C MET A 103 5.12 -8.42 -9.82
N ASP A 104 5.43 -8.16 -11.08
CA ASP A 104 6.79 -8.27 -11.62
C ASP A 104 7.75 -7.19 -11.09
N SER A 105 7.22 -6.14 -10.46
CA SER A 105 8.04 -5.09 -9.85
C SER A 105 8.52 -5.41 -8.43
N PHE A 106 8.04 -6.49 -7.82
CA PHE A 106 8.56 -7.00 -6.55
C PHE A 106 9.81 -7.84 -6.78
N ASP A 107 10.84 -7.62 -5.94
CA ASP A 107 12.10 -8.39 -6.00
C ASP A 107 11.88 -9.88 -5.70
N ALA A 108 10.91 -10.19 -4.84
CA ALA A 108 10.54 -11.55 -4.48
C ALA A 108 9.08 -11.65 -4.04
N VAL A 109 8.48 -12.79 -4.34
CA VAL A 109 7.15 -13.20 -3.87
C VAL A 109 7.31 -14.43 -2.99
N LEU A 110 6.71 -14.39 -1.80
CA LEU A 110 6.65 -15.50 -0.86
C LEU A 110 5.20 -15.98 -0.75
N VAL A 111 4.96 -17.23 -1.08
CA VAL A 111 3.63 -17.83 -0.98
C VAL A 111 3.55 -18.69 0.27
N LEU A 112 2.63 -18.31 1.16
CA LEU A 112 2.36 -19.05 2.39
C LEU A 112 1.11 -19.92 2.21
N LYS A 113 1.19 -21.16 2.66
CA LYS A 113 0.06 -22.10 2.69
C LYS A 113 0.11 -22.93 3.99
N ASP A 114 -1.01 -23.01 4.68
CA ASP A 114 -1.13 -23.78 5.93
C ASP A 114 -0.05 -23.44 6.97
N GLY A 115 0.32 -22.15 7.07
CA GLY A 115 1.32 -21.66 8.00
C GLY A 115 2.78 -21.96 7.60
N GLN A 116 3.01 -22.47 6.39
CA GLN A 116 4.34 -22.81 5.89
C GLN A 116 4.67 -22.05 4.59
N LEU A 117 5.96 -21.82 4.35
CA LEU A 117 6.43 -21.28 3.07
C LEU A 117 6.28 -22.36 1.99
N ALA A 118 5.33 -22.17 1.09
CA ALA A 118 5.07 -23.10 0.00
C ALA A 118 5.95 -22.82 -1.23
N GLU A 119 6.11 -21.54 -1.58
CA GLU A 119 6.91 -21.12 -2.74
C GLU A 119 7.61 -19.78 -2.46
N ALA A 120 8.76 -19.59 -3.08
CA ALA A 120 9.51 -18.34 -3.07
C ALA A 120 10.23 -18.15 -4.42
N GLY A 121 10.25 -16.90 -4.91
CA GLY A 121 10.93 -16.55 -6.17
C GLY A 121 10.38 -15.27 -6.78
N THR A 122 10.78 -14.96 -8.02
CA THR A 122 10.16 -13.88 -8.78
C THR A 122 8.74 -14.28 -9.20
N PHE A 123 7.88 -13.31 -9.43
CA PHE A 123 6.52 -13.60 -9.86
C PHE A 123 6.49 -14.39 -11.17
N THR A 124 7.30 -13.99 -12.16
CA THR A 124 7.43 -14.69 -13.44
C THR A 124 7.84 -16.17 -13.27
N ASP A 125 8.83 -16.47 -12.41
CA ASP A 125 9.27 -17.85 -12.16
C ASP A 125 8.18 -18.68 -11.47
N LEU A 126 7.44 -18.08 -10.52
CA LEU A 126 6.36 -18.77 -9.82
C LEU A 126 5.18 -19.07 -10.74
N MET A 127 4.83 -18.13 -11.64
CA MET A 127 3.78 -18.36 -12.64
C MET A 127 4.16 -19.46 -13.64
N ALA A 128 5.42 -19.53 -14.05
CA ALA A 128 5.92 -20.57 -14.95
C ALA A 128 5.84 -21.99 -14.34
N LYS A 129 5.93 -22.13 -13.02
CA LYS A 129 5.80 -23.43 -12.33
C LYS A 129 4.38 -23.99 -12.33
N GLN A 130 3.36 -23.19 -12.60
CA GLN A 130 1.94 -23.56 -12.56
C GLN A 130 1.53 -24.28 -11.25
N SER A 131 2.10 -23.86 -10.14
CA SER A 131 1.88 -24.44 -8.82
C SER A 131 0.99 -23.54 -7.94
N VAL A 132 1.25 -23.38 -6.65
CA VAL A 132 0.38 -22.71 -5.70
C VAL A 132 0.14 -21.24 -6.08
N CYS A 133 1.20 -20.50 -6.41
CA CYS A 133 1.11 -19.11 -6.83
C CYS A 133 0.18 -18.95 -8.05
N TYR A 134 0.39 -19.75 -9.08
CA TYR A 134 -0.42 -19.75 -10.30
C TYR A 134 -1.91 -19.97 -10.01
N HIS A 135 -2.25 -20.92 -9.15
CA HIS A 135 -3.64 -21.21 -8.79
C HIS A 135 -4.27 -20.09 -7.96
N LEU A 136 -3.51 -19.43 -7.07
CA LEU A 136 -3.99 -18.27 -6.31
C LEU A 136 -4.33 -17.09 -7.24
N VAL A 137 -3.42 -16.76 -8.16
CA VAL A 137 -3.62 -15.68 -9.13
C VAL A 137 -4.88 -15.93 -9.97
N ASN A 138 -5.01 -17.11 -10.56
CA ASN A 138 -6.16 -17.43 -11.42
C ASN A 138 -7.50 -17.47 -10.67
N LYS A 139 -7.49 -17.82 -9.37
CA LYS A 139 -8.69 -17.77 -8.54
C LYS A 139 -9.09 -16.33 -8.19
N SER A 140 -8.15 -15.41 -8.08
CA SER A 140 -8.43 -14.01 -7.77
C SER A 140 -8.98 -13.23 -8.98
N ILE A 141 -8.78 -13.73 -10.20
CA ILE A 141 -9.23 -13.10 -11.45
C ILE A 141 -10.62 -13.64 -11.89
N SER A 142 -11.07 -14.75 -11.34
CA SER A 142 -12.36 -15.39 -11.65
C SER A 142 -13.48 -14.86 -10.80
#